data_9aec2bf5b9d98b0b74545739ef948d0b
#
_entry.id   9aec2bf5b9d98b0b74545739ef948d0b
#
_cell.length_a   1.000
_cell.length_b   1.000
_cell.length_c   1.000
_cell.angle_alpha   90.00
_cell.angle_beta   90.00
_cell.angle_gamma   90.00
#
_symmetry.space_group_name_H-M   'P 1'
#
loop_
_entity.id
_entity.type
_entity.pdbx_description
1 polymer ?
#
loop_
_entity_poly.entity_id
_entity_poly.type
_entity_poly.pdbx_seq_one_letter_code
_entity_poly.pdbx_strand_id
1 'polypeptide(L)'
;MSEFSRRVCCFVVGSELSPWIAAFGALLFYYSSSIALTLYNKWLFVAFGLKYPLTVTSVHMTTCFLFAFTIQRFRRGKWGIGVSAGALKRCIGVGVFVGVDIALTNSSFLYVSIPFIEMVKSACPLWVLMLSLTLGIEKFSYSLIVIMITISGGLCLSVYGEAKFDMTGFVMCLTASVLAACRLVASHTLLHHAGDDRMDSMQMLAVMAPVSGTVMAVPALIMEVDEIRKSRFASDSQLQKDATLAVLGGALLAVNLNLSEFVFLGRTSALTMNVAAIFKVLIVSIASTVMFDARVTALNATGYGVCMTGVMGYNVLKLQRAKQESRTGPYTVVDPTSSSDTVPLTQRSETASHDREGAEPAGGGEG
;
A
#
# COMPACT_ATOMS: atom_id res chain seq x y z
N MET A 1 8.74 23.21 -19.16
CA MET A 1 9.09 21.94 -18.49
C MET A 1 10.57 21.74 -18.69
N SER A 2 11.42 21.93 -17.66
CA SER A 2 12.87 21.92 -17.80
C SER A 2 13.35 20.51 -18.20
N GLU A 3 14.41 20.45 -18.99
CA GLU A 3 15.06 19.23 -19.49
C GLU A 3 15.45 18.26 -18.34
N PHE A 4 15.76 18.81 -17.16
CA PHE A 4 16.00 18.05 -15.92
C PHE A 4 14.76 17.29 -15.45
N SER A 5 13.56 17.89 -15.51
CA SER A 5 12.29 17.23 -15.15
C SER A 5 11.94 16.09 -16.11
N ARG A 6 12.27 16.23 -17.40
CA ARG A 6 12.15 15.14 -18.38
C ARG A 6 13.14 14.02 -18.10
N ARG A 7 14.40 14.32 -17.79
CA ARG A 7 15.44 13.29 -17.53
C ARG A 7 15.14 12.49 -16.24
N VAL A 8 14.70 13.13 -15.17
CA VAL A 8 14.28 12.42 -13.95
C VAL A 8 13.00 11.60 -14.20
N CYS A 9 12.05 12.12 -14.98
CA CYS A 9 10.87 11.37 -15.39
C CYS A 9 11.22 10.23 -16.37
N CYS A 10 12.15 10.41 -17.30
CA CYS A 10 12.64 9.37 -18.23
C CYS A 10 13.48 8.30 -17.53
N PHE A 11 14.26 8.67 -16.51
CA PHE A 11 15.02 7.70 -15.72
C PHE A 11 14.12 6.82 -14.85
N VAL A 12 13.04 7.41 -14.30
CA VAL A 12 12.02 6.67 -13.51
C VAL A 12 10.96 6.01 -14.41
N VAL A 13 10.77 6.47 -15.64
CA VAL A 13 9.68 6.07 -16.57
C VAL A 13 10.22 5.47 -17.86
N GLY A 14 11.42 4.90 -17.94
CA GLY A 14 11.97 4.22 -19.12
C GLY A 14 11.01 4.11 -20.32
N SER A 15 10.96 5.13 -21.18
CA SER A 15 10.01 5.23 -22.29
C SER A 15 10.26 4.27 -23.44
N GLU A 16 11.35 3.51 -23.36
CA GLU A 16 11.78 2.55 -24.37
C GLU A 16 11.68 1.08 -23.92
N LEU A 17 11.47 0.81 -22.60
CA LEU A 17 11.35 -0.56 -22.10
C LEU A 17 9.93 -1.11 -22.26
N SER A 18 9.83 -2.38 -22.64
CA SER A 18 8.57 -3.12 -22.61
C SER A 18 7.84 -2.88 -21.26
N PRO A 19 6.52 -2.64 -21.26
CA PRO A 19 5.76 -2.38 -20.04
C PRO A 19 5.99 -3.42 -18.93
N TRP A 20 6.25 -4.66 -19.29
CA TRP A 20 6.55 -5.77 -18.39
C TRP A 20 7.90 -5.60 -17.69
N ILE A 21 8.93 -5.17 -18.41
CA ILE A 21 10.28 -4.93 -17.84
C ILE A 21 10.22 -3.75 -16.87
N ALA A 22 9.49 -2.70 -17.22
CA ALA A 22 9.31 -1.54 -16.35
C ALA A 22 8.52 -1.89 -15.07
N ALA A 23 7.49 -2.74 -15.17
CA ALA A 23 6.72 -3.22 -14.00
C ALA A 23 7.59 -4.14 -13.11
N PHE A 24 8.38 -5.03 -13.71
CA PHE A 24 9.31 -5.90 -12.98
C PHE A 24 10.41 -5.09 -12.27
N GLY A 25 10.98 -4.10 -12.94
CA GLY A 25 11.96 -3.18 -12.32
C GLY A 25 11.37 -2.40 -11.14
N ALA A 26 10.13 -1.92 -11.27
CA ALA A 26 9.41 -1.26 -10.17
C ALA A 26 9.15 -2.22 -9.00
N LEU A 27 8.84 -3.48 -9.26
CA LEU A 27 8.67 -4.52 -8.25
C LEU A 27 9.97 -4.79 -7.48
N LEU A 28 11.07 -4.97 -8.19
CA LEU A 28 12.38 -5.21 -7.56
C LEU A 28 12.82 -4.00 -6.71
N PHE A 29 12.58 -2.79 -7.21
CA PHE A 29 12.88 -1.56 -6.47
C PHE A 29 12.01 -1.42 -5.22
N TYR A 30 10.72 -1.75 -5.30
CA TYR A 30 9.81 -1.80 -4.16
C TYR A 30 10.26 -2.83 -3.12
N TYR A 31 10.63 -4.05 -3.54
CA TYR A 31 11.09 -5.09 -2.63
C TYR A 31 12.37 -4.71 -1.91
N SER A 32 13.39 -4.28 -2.67
CA SER A 32 14.67 -3.87 -2.08
C SER A 32 14.51 -2.73 -1.07
N SER A 33 13.71 -1.71 -1.40
CA SER A 33 13.43 -0.59 -0.50
C SER A 33 12.67 -1.03 0.76
N SER A 34 11.67 -1.89 0.60
CA SER A 34 10.85 -2.38 1.72
C SER A 34 11.65 -3.27 2.68
N ILE A 35 12.43 -4.22 2.13
CA ILE A 35 13.28 -5.10 2.92
C ILE A 35 14.35 -4.29 3.64
N ALA A 36 15.03 -3.40 2.91
CA ALA A 36 16.08 -2.55 3.49
C ALA A 36 15.54 -1.70 4.65
N LEU A 37 14.40 -1.03 4.49
CA LEU A 37 13.84 -0.19 5.55
C LEU A 37 13.39 -1.03 6.77
N THR A 38 12.78 -2.20 6.57
CA THR A 38 12.34 -3.07 7.66
C THR A 38 13.55 -3.55 8.50
N LEU A 39 14.59 -4.07 7.83
CA LEU A 39 15.80 -4.53 8.50
C LEU A 39 16.56 -3.36 9.16
N TYR A 40 16.62 -2.22 8.48
CA TYR A 40 17.26 -1.02 9.00
C TYR A 40 16.59 -0.49 10.26
N ASN A 41 15.26 -0.41 10.27
CA ASN A 41 14.50 0.03 11.45
C ASN A 41 14.73 -0.93 12.64
N LYS A 42 14.72 -2.24 12.41
CA LYS A 42 15.01 -3.22 13.47
C LYS A 42 16.43 -3.05 14.01
N TRP A 43 17.42 -2.90 13.12
CA TRP A 43 18.79 -2.63 13.51
C TRP A 43 18.89 -1.34 14.35
N LEU A 44 18.25 -0.26 13.88
CA LEU A 44 18.27 1.04 14.55
C LEU A 44 17.66 0.98 15.95
N PHE A 45 16.53 0.30 16.11
CA PHE A 45 15.84 0.22 17.40
C PHE A 45 16.48 -0.77 18.37
N VAL A 46 16.97 -1.91 17.89
CA VAL A 46 17.44 -3.00 18.76
C VAL A 46 18.97 -3.03 18.86
N ALA A 47 19.69 -3.08 17.73
CA ALA A 47 21.16 -3.22 17.73
C ALA A 47 21.86 -1.89 18.03
N PHE A 48 21.47 -0.79 17.38
CA PHE A 48 22.00 0.55 17.65
C PHE A 48 21.47 1.09 18.99
N GLY A 49 20.30 0.66 19.42
CA GLY A 49 19.72 0.96 20.73
C GLY A 49 18.92 2.28 20.78
N LEU A 50 18.55 2.85 19.64
CA LEU A 50 17.70 4.05 19.56
C LEU A 50 16.22 3.65 19.72
N LYS A 51 15.80 3.33 20.95
CA LYS A 51 14.47 2.77 21.28
C LYS A 51 13.32 3.79 21.23
N TYR A 52 13.31 4.68 20.20
CA TYR A 52 12.34 5.77 20.03
C TYR A 52 11.63 5.66 18.66
N PRO A 53 10.80 4.61 18.45
CA PRO A 53 10.22 4.32 17.14
C PRO A 53 9.27 5.40 16.64
N LEU A 54 8.54 6.07 17.53
CA LEU A 54 7.59 7.12 17.14
C LEU A 54 8.30 8.36 16.63
N THR A 55 9.35 8.81 17.36
CA THR A 55 10.19 9.96 16.97
C THR A 55 10.89 9.70 15.63
N VAL A 56 11.54 8.55 15.50
CA VAL A 56 12.25 8.17 14.26
C VAL A 56 11.30 8.14 13.07
N THR A 57 10.15 7.49 13.22
CA THR A 57 9.19 7.36 12.12
C THR A 57 8.50 8.70 11.78
N SER A 58 8.29 9.56 12.78
CA SER A 58 7.79 10.92 12.56
C SER A 58 8.77 11.75 11.70
N VAL A 59 10.09 11.63 11.95
CA VAL A 59 11.13 12.24 11.11
C VAL A 59 11.11 11.65 9.69
N HIS A 60 10.95 10.33 9.54
CA HIS A 60 10.82 9.69 8.23
C HIS A 60 9.62 10.24 7.44
N MET A 61 8.45 10.36 8.07
CA MET A 61 7.26 10.91 7.41
C MET A 61 7.40 12.40 7.08
N THR A 62 8.03 13.18 7.95
CA THR A 62 8.34 14.59 7.68
C THR A 62 9.25 14.72 6.45
N THR A 63 10.26 13.87 6.33
CA THR A 63 11.15 13.83 5.16
C THR A 63 10.40 13.44 3.89
N CYS A 64 9.51 12.43 3.97
CA CYS A 64 8.64 12.05 2.87
C CYS A 64 7.73 13.20 2.40
N PHE A 65 7.16 13.94 3.35
CA PHE A 65 6.36 15.13 3.05
C PHE A 65 7.18 16.21 2.33
N LEU A 66 8.35 16.57 2.88
CA LEU A 66 9.22 17.59 2.30
C LEU A 66 9.63 17.22 0.88
N PHE A 67 9.98 15.96 0.66
CA PHE A 67 10.31 15.43 -0.67
C PHE A 67 9.11 15.52 -1.64
N ALA A 68 7.96 14.98 -1.25
CA ALA A 68 6.76 14.98 -2.10
C ALA A 68 6.27 16.41 -2.40
N PHE A 69 6.29 17.30 -1.40
CA PHE A 69 5.91 18.70 -1.55
C PHE A 69 6.85 19.44 -2.49
N THR A 70 8.16 19.23 -2.35
CA THR A 70 9.18 19.83 -3.22
C THR A 70 8.99 19.40 -4.67
N ILE A 71 8.81 18.11 -4.94
CA ILE A 71 8.53 17.59 -6.28
C ILE A 71 7.24 18.18 -6.86
N GLN A 72 6.17 18.27 -6.07
CA GLN A 72 4.91 18.87 -6.51
C GLN A 72 5.08 20.36 -6.82
N ARG A 73 5.85 21.08 -6.02
CA ARG A 73 6.15 22.50 -6.25
C ARG A 73 6.88 22.72 -7.57
N PHE A 74 7.89 21.90 -7.88
CA PHE A 74 8.61 21.96 -9.14
C PHE A 74 7.74 21.57 -10.35
N ARG A 75 6.89 20.55 -10.21
CA ARG A 75 6.02 20.07 -11.31
C ARG A 75 4.92 21.08 -11.66
N ARG A 76 4.33 21.74 -10.68
CA ARG A 76 3.15 22.62 -10.86
C ARG A 76 3.48 24.10 -11.00
N GLY A 77 4.64 24.53 -10.57
CA GLY A 77 5.02 25.93 -10.57
C GLY A 77 4.23 26.83 -9.59
N LYS A 78 3.27 26.25 -8.84
CA LYS A 78 2.39 26.97 -7.90
C LYS A 78 2.54 26.40 -6.49
N TRP A 79 2.29 27.22 -5.47
CA TRP A 79 2.19 26.77 -4.09
C TRP A 79 0.86 26.04 -3.89
N GLY A 80 0.93 24.86 -3.24
CA GLY A 80 -0.24 24.04 -2.93
C GLY A 80 -0.22 22.67 -3.59
N ILE A 81 -0.93 21.71 -2.98
CA ILE A 81 -0.98 20.31 -3.44
C ILE A 81 -1.97 20.14 -4.59
N GLY A 82 -2.91 21.07 -4.73
CA GLY A 82 -3.91 21.10 -5.81
C GLY A 82 -4.86 19.90 -5.80
N VAL A 83 -5.44 19.67 -4.64
CA VAL A 83 -6.38 18.59 -4.36
C VAL A 83 -7.73 19.21 -4.02
N SER A 84 -8.85 18.60 -4.45
CA SER A 84 -10.18 19.04 -4.05
C SER A 84 -10.38 18.90 -2.54
N ALA A 85 -11.25 19.75 -1.95
CA ALA A 85 -11.52 19.69 -0.51
C ALA A 85 -12.12 18.33 -0.08
N GLY A 86 -12.91 17.69 -0.96
CA GLY A 86 -13.48 16.38 -0.73
C GLY A 86 -12.41 15.26 -0.69
N ALA A 87 -11.52 15.26 -1.69
CA ALA A 87 -10.41 14.31 -1.75
C ALA A 87 -9.42 14.53 -0.59
N LEU A 88 -9.13 15.78 -0.23
CA LEU A 88 -8.29 16.13 0.90
C LEU A 88 -8.83 15.54 2.21
N LYS A 89 -10.12 15.74 2.50
CA LYS A 89 -10.78 15.24 3.72
C LYS A 89 -10.69 13.71 3.81
N ARG A 90 -10.96 13.01 2.71
CA ARG A 90 -10.85 11.54 2.65
C ARG A 90 -9.41 11.07 2.83
N CYS A 91 -8.46 11.73 2.18
CA CYS A 91 -7.04 11.41 2.27
C CYS A 91 -6.48 11.64 3.68
N ILE A 92 -6.94 12.67 4.40
CA ILE A 92 -6.60 12.88 5.81
C ILE A 92 -7.03 11.69 6.66
N GLY A 93 -8.27 11.19 6.49
CA GLY A 93 -8.75 10.00 7.20
C GLY A 93 -7.86 8.78 6.97
N VAL A 94 -7.47 8.54 5.71
CA VAL A 94 -6.55 7.44 5.38
C VAL A 94 -5.16 7.68 5.98
N GLY A 95 -4.67 8.92 6.00
CA GLY A 95 -3.41 9.29 6.62
C GLY A 95 -3.35 8.99 8.12
N VAL A 96 -4.47 9.12 8.83
CA VAL A 96 -4.57 8.72 10.25
C VAL A 96 -4.40 7.20 10.40
N PHE A 97 -5.10 6.39 9.59
CA PHE A 97 -4.93 4.93 9.61
C PHE A 97 -3.50 4.52 9.30
N VAL A 98 -2.87 5.15 8.30
CA VAL A 98 -1.45 4.94 7.95
C VAL A 98 -0.55 5.26 9.14
N GLY A 99 -0.75 6.40 9.80
CA GLY A 99 0.06 6.83 10.94
C GLY A 99 0.00 5.85 12.09
N VAL A 100 -1.20 5.41 12.47
CA VAL A 100 -1.38 4.46 13.58
C VAL A 100 -0.85 3.07 13.22
N ASP A 101 -1.09 2.56 11.99
CA ASP A 101 -0.53 1.27 11.53
C ASP A 101 1.00 1.28 11.61
N ILE A 102 1.65 2.31 11.08
CA ILE A 102 3.11 2.41 11.07
C ILE A 102 3.66 2.56 12.50
N ALA A 103 3.01 3.38 13.34
CA ALA A 103 3.41 3.58 14.73
C ALA A 103 3.39 2.25 15.49
N LEU A 104 2.29 1.51 15.42
CA LEU A 104 2.16 0.22 16.10
C LEU A 104 3.15 -0.82 15.54
N THR A 105 3.32 -0.88 14.23
CA THR A 105 4.26 -1.81 13.58
C THR A 105 5.70 -1.53 14.02
N ASN A 106 6.13 -0.26 13.99
CA ASN A 106 7.51 0.09 14.37
C ASN A 106 7.74 -0.08 15.87
N SER A 107 6.76 0.25 16.70
CA SER A 107 6.84 0.00 18.14
C SER A 107 6.91 -1.49 18.47
N SER A 108 6.23 -2.35 17.72
CA SER A 108 6.27 -3.79 17.92
C SER A 108 7.66 -4.41 17.69
N PHE A 109 8.55 -3.75 16.91
CA PHE A 109 9.94 -4.20 16.75
C PHE A 109 10.72 -4.28 18.06
N LEU A 110 10.30 -3.57 19.10
CA LEU A 110 10.92 -3.62 20.42
C LEU A 110 10.56 -4.90 21.19
N TYR A 111 9.41 -5.50 20.92
CA TYR A 111 8.81 -6.59 21.69
C TYR A 111 8.93 -7.95 21.01
N VAL A 112 8.78 -7.99 19.69
CA VAL A 112 8.69 -9.26 18.94
C VAL A 112 9.67 -9.30 17.75
N SER A 113 9.85 -10.50 17.21
CA SER A 113 10.71 -10.72 16.05
C SER A 113 10.08 -10.22 14.76
N ILE A 114 10.91 -9.86 13.75
CA ILE A 114 10.40 -9.46 12.43
C ILE A 114 9.58 -10.60 11.78
N PRO A 115 10.05 -11.88 11.78
CA PRO A 115 9.26 -12.95 11.20
C PRO A 115 7.87 -13.04 11.82
N PHE A 116 7.76 -12.87 13.15
CA PHE A 116 6.47 -12.90 13.83
C PHE A 116 5.55 -11.73 13.40
N ILE A 117 6.09 -10.51 13.29
CA ILE A 117 5.33 -9.34 12.81
C ILE A 117 4.80 -9.59 11.39
N GLU A 118 5.65 -10.08 10.50
CA GLU A 118 5.28 -10.37 9.11
C GLU A 118 4.23 -11.50 9.03
N MET A 119 4.32 -12.51 9.90
CA MET A 119 3.32 -13.58 9.99
C MET A 119 1.94 -13.04 10.42
N VAL A 120 1.89 -12.21 11.47
CA VAL A 120 0.63 -11.60 11.93
C VAL A 120 0.06 -10.65 10.87
N LYS A 121 0.91 -9.84 10.23
CA LYS A 121 0.48 -8.93 9.16
C LYS A 121 0.08 -9.65 7.88
N SER A 122 0.56 -10.86 7.64
CA SER A 122 0.13 -11.67 6.49
C SER A 122 -1.36 -12.07 6.55
N ALA A 123 -1.97 -11.99 7.73
CA ALA A 123 -3.42 -12.17 7.89
C ALA A 123 -4.25 -10.93 7.46
N CYS A 124 -3.63 -9.84 7.01
CA CYS A 124 -4.35 -8.64 6.52
C CYS A 124 -5.46 -8.95 5.50
N PRO A 125 -5.30 -9.90 4.52
CA PRO A 125 -6.38 -10.28 3.63
C PRO A 125 -7.63 -10.83 4.33
N LEU A 126 -7.49 -11.44 5.52
CA LEU A 126 -8.63 -11.87 6.34
C LEU A 126 -9.47 -10.66 6.78
N TRP A 127 -8.81 -9.61 7.27
CA TRP A 127 -9.48 -8.39 7.69
C TRP A 127 -10.11 -7.64 6.53
N VAL A 128 -9.42 -7.59 5.37
CA VAL A 128 -9.98 -7.02 4.13
C VAL A 128 -11.23 -7.76 3.72
N LEU A 129 -11.21 -9.09 3.78
CA LEU A 129 -12.37 -9.92 3.45
C LEU A 129 -13.53 -9.71 4.41
N MET A 130 -13.27 -9.71 5.72
CA MET A 130 -14.28 -9.44 6.74
C MET A 130 -14.93 -8.06 6.52
N LEU A 131 -14.11 -7.03 6.28
CA LEU A 131 -14.59 -5.68 6.02
C LEU A 131 -15.41 -5.61 4.71
N SER A 132 -14.97 -6.28 3.67
CA SER A 132 -15.69 -6.32 2.38
C SER A 132 -17.04 -7.04 2.49
N LEU A 133 -17.14 -8.10 3.30
CA LEU A 133 -18.40 -8.80 3.57
C LEU A 133 -19.35 -7.92 4.41
N THR A 134 -18.86 -7.24 5.43
CA THR A 134 -19.69 -6.36 6.29
C THR A 134 -20.19 -5.12 5.54
N LEU A 135 -19.41 -4.60 4.60
CA LEU A 135 -19.78 -3.48 3.73
C LEU A 135 -20.63 -3.90 2.51
N GLY A 136 -20.90 -5.19 2.36
CA GLY A 136 -21.68 -5.70 1.22
C GLY A 136 -20.97 -5.59 -0.14
N ILE A 137 -19.66 -5.35 -0.14
CA ILE A 137 -18.84 -5.24 -1.35
C ILE A 137 -18.63 -6.63 -1.98
N GLU A 138 -18.47 -7.66 -1.15
CA GLU A 138 -18.33 -9.04 -1.60
C GLU A 138 -19.54 -9.91 -1.18
N LYS A 139 -19.93 -10.83 -2.07
CA LYS A 139 -20.98 -11.80 -1.79
C LYS A 139 -20.40 -12.99 -1.01
N PHE A 140 -21.17 -13.43 -0.02
CA PHE A 140 -20.82 -14.60 0.80
C PHE A 140 -20.68 -15.88 -0.07
N SER A 141 -19.65 -16.67 0.21
CA SER A 141 -19.37 -17.92 -0.50
C SER A 141 -18.70 -18.91 0.45
N TYR A 142 -19.01 -20.20 0.32
CA TYR A 142 -18.37 -21.26 1.09
C TYR A 142 -16.84 -21.29 0.95
N SER A 143 -16.34 -21.01 -0.26
CA SER A 143 -14.88 -20.92 -0.49
C SER A 143 -14.22 -19.84 0.36
N LEU A 144 -14.90 -18.71 0.59
CA LEU A 144 -14.40 -17.64 1.45
C LEU A 144 -14.32 -18.07 2.92
N ILE A 145 -15.29 -18.87 3.40
CA ILE A 145 -15.25 -19.41 4.77
C ILE A 145 -14.04 -20.33 4.95
N VAL A 146 -13.82 -21.25 4.01
CA VAL A 146 -12.65 -22.17 4.08
C VAL A 146 -11.35 -21.38 4.11
N ILE A 147 -11.23 -20.36 3.27
CA ILE A 147 -10.07 -19.46 3.25
C ILE A 147 -9.89 -18.75 4.58
N MET A 148 -10.97 -18.18 5.15
CA MET A 148 -10.93 -17.50 6.45
C MET A 148 -10.47 -18.44 7.57
N ILE A 149 -11.02 -19.66 7.63
CA ILE A 149 -10.62 -20.69 8.61
C ILE A 149 -9.15 -21.06 8.44
N THR A 150 -8.69 -21.24 7.19
CA THR A 150 -7.30 -21.59 6.89
C THR A 150 -6.34 -20.49 7.34
N ILE A 151 -6.64 -19.21 7.02
CA ILE A 151 -5.79 -18.08 7.43
C ILE A 151 -5.78 -17.94 8.95
N SER A 152 -6.96 -17.98 9.59
CA SER A 152 -7.08 -17.83 11.05
C SER A 152 -6.41 -18.99 11.80
N GLY A 153 -6.61 -20.22 11.35
CA GLY A 153 -6.00 -21.42 11.94
C GLY A 153 -4.48 -21.40 11.80
N GLY A 154 -3.97 -21.02 10.61
CA GLY A 154 -2.54 -20.85 10.39
C GLY A 154 -1.93 -19.75 11.25
N LEU A 155 -2.63 -18.62 11.42
CA LEU A 155 -2.18 -17.55 12.31
C LEU A 155 -2.14 -18.00 13.78
N CYS A 156 -3.20 -18.66 14.27
CA CYS A 156 -3.23 -19.19 15.64
C CYS A 156 -2.09 -20.18 15.88
N LEU A 157 -1.84 -21.10 14.94
CA LEU A 157 -0.77 -22.06 15.04
C LEU A 157 0.62 -21.39 15.04
N SER A 158 0.79 -20.36 14.21
CA SER A 158 2.03 -19.57 14.14
C SER A 158 2.29 -18.80 15.45
N VAL A 159 1.27 -18.18 16.01
CA VAL A 159 1.36 -17.44 17.29
C VAL A 159 1.69 -18.40 18.44
N TYR A 160 1.03 -19.56 18.50
CA TYR A 160 1.29 -20.57 19.52
C TYR A 160 2.72 -21.12 19.45
N GLY A 161 3.28 -21.22 18.24
CA GLY A 161 4.65 -21.68 18.01
C GLY A 161 5.74 -20.64 18.26
N GLU A 162 5.40 -19.38 18.58
CA GLU A 162 6.40 -18.32 18.78
C GLU A 162 7.25 -18.55 20.03
N ALA A 163 8.57 -18.62 19.84
CA ALA A 163 9.52 -18.92 20.93
C ALA A 163 9.65 -17.78 21.94
N LYS A 164 9.42 -16.53 21.51
CA LYS A 164 9.50 -15.32 22.34
C LYS A 164 8.19 -14.53 22.19
N PHE A 165 7.08 -15.13 22.64
CA PHE A 165 5.79 -14.49 22.58
C PHE A 165 5.69 -13.35 23.60
N ASP A 166 5.32 -12.17 23.12
CA ASP A 166 4.97 -11.01 23.95
C ASP A 166 3.56 -10.53 23.59
N MET A 167 2.69 -10.45 24.58
CA MET A 167 1.29 -10.07 24.40
C MET A 167 1.15 -8.63 23.89
N THR A 168 1.99 -7.71 24.37
CA THR A 168 1.97 -6.31 23.95
C THR A 168 2.33 -6.19 22.47
N GLY A 169 3.42 -6.85 22.07
CA GLY A 169 3.84 -6.90 20.68
C GLY A 169 2.81 -7.56 19.77
N PHE A 170 2.16 -8.66 20.23
CA PHE A 170 1.09 -9.32 19.47
C PHE A 170 -0.12 -8.42 19.27
N VAL A 171 -0.64 -7.75 20.31
CA VAL A 171 -1.78 -6.84 20.21
C VAL A 171 -1.46 -5.65 19.29
N MET A 172 -0.24 -5.10 19.37
CA MET A 172 0.21 -4.05 18.46
C MET A 172 0.19 -4.52 17.00
N CYS A 173 0.74 -5.70 16.69
CA CYS A 173 0.77 -6.25 15.34
C CYS A 173 -0.63 -6.58 14.81
N LEU A 174 -1.50 -7.14 15.65
CA LEU A 174 -2.87 -7.48 15.28
C LEU A 174 -3.67 -6.22 14.93
N THR A 175 -3.60 -5.22 15.80
CA THR A 175 -4.27 -3.91 15.57
C THR A 175 -3.72 -3.24 14.32
N ALA A 176 -2.40 -3.23 14.13
CA ALA A 176 -1.77 -2.72 12.91
C ALA A 176 -2.26 -3.45 11.66
N SER A 177 -2.44 -4.79 11.71
CA SER A 177 -2.96 -5.59 10.59
C SER A 177 -4.40 -5.21 10.22
N VAL A 178 -5.26 -4.96 11.20
CA VAL A 178 -6.64 -4.47 10.97
C VAL A 178 -6.63 -3.07 10.33
N LEU A 179 -5.82 -2.15 10.86
CA LEU A 179 -5.69 -0.79 10.33
C LEU A 179 -5.10 -0.77 8.92
N ALA A 180 -4.16 -1.67 8.63
CA ALA A 180 -3.61 -1.86 7.29
C ALA A 180 -4.71 -2.29 6.29
N ALA A 181 -5.64 -3.17 6.71
CA ALA A 181 -6.79 -3.55 5.89
C ALA A 181 -7.74 -2.37 5.64
N CYS A 182 -8.07 -1.59 6.67
CA CYS A 182 -8.89 -0.38 6.52
C CYS A 182 -8.22 0.63 5.58
N ARG A 183 -6.91 0.86 5.74
CA ARG A 183 -6.11 1.71 4.86
C ARG A 183 -6.17 1.23 3.41
N LEU A 184 -6.00 -0.07 3.18
CA LEU A 184 -5.98 -0.65 1.84
C LEU A 184 -7.32 -0.45 1.13
N VAL A 185 -8.44 -0.74 1.78
CA VAL A 185 -9.79 -0.54 1.24
C VAL A 185 -10.05 0.93 0.95
N ALA A 186 -9.73 1.82 1.89
CA ALA A 186 -9.92 3.25 1.72
C ALA A 186 -9.02 3.86 0.63
N SER A 187 -7.75 3.45 0.54
CA SER A 187 -6.83 3.91 -0.51
C SER A 187 -7.27 3.45 -1.89
N HIS A 188 -7.74 2.20 -2.02
CA HIS A 188 -8.28 1.68 -3.27
C HIS A 188 -9.46 2.53 -3.75
N THR A 189 -10.37 2.89 -2.86
CA THR A 189 -11.52 3.75 -3.18
C THR A 189 -11.07 5.13 -3.66
N LEU A 190 -10.05 5.74 -3.03
CA LEU A 190 -9.53 7.06 -3.42
C LEU A 190 -8.83 7.07 -4.78
N LEU A 191 -8.11 6.01 -5.12
CA LEU A 191 -7.36 5.90 -6.38
C LEU A 191 -8.25 5.57 -7.58
N HIS A 192 -9.39 4.87 -7.34
CA HIS A 192 -10.28 4.37 -8.39
C HIS A 192 -11.56 5.18 -8.54
N HIS A 193 -11.75 6.26 -7.75
CA HIS A 193 -12.91 7.14 -7.95
C HIS A 193 -12.81 7.83 -9.33
N ALA A 194 -13.88 7.69 -10.13
CA ALA A 194 -14.00 8.40 -11.41
C ALA A 194 -14.37 9.86 -11.13
N GLY A 195 -13.64 10.83 -11.70
CA GLY A 195 -13.94 12.24 -11.61
C GLY A 195 -12.78 13.15 -11.16
N ASP A 196 -13.07 14.41 -10.88
CA ASP A 196 -12.12 15.45 -10.45
C ASP A 196 -11.40 15.14 -9.11
N ASP A 197 -11.85 14.14 -8.40
CA ASP A 197 -11.31 13.70 -7.10
C ASP A 197 -10.16 12.66 -7.21
N ARG A 198 -9.73 12.32 -8.42
CA ARG A 198 -8.61 11.40 -8.64
C ARG A 198 -7.30 12.05 -8.22
N MET A 199 -6.60 11.44 -7.27
CA MET A 199 -5.31 11.91 -6.80
C MET A 199 -4.15 11.19 -7.51
N ASP A 200 -3.11 11.96 -7.85
CA ASP A 200 -1.81 11.40 -8.25
C ASP A 200 -1.07 10.85 -7.02
N SER A 201 -0.25 9.83 -7.20
CA SER A 201 0.53 9.18 -6.14
C SER A 201 1.35 10.16 -5.30
N MET A 202 1.94 11.19 -5.95
CA MET A 202 2.69 12.24 -5.25
C MET A 202 1.82 13.18 -4.45
N GLN A 203 0.60 13.46 -4.92
CA GLN A 203 -0.39 14.25 -4.15
C GLN A 203 -0.83 13.49 -2.91
N MET A 204 -1.08 12.19 -3.07
CA MET A 204 -1.47 11.31 -1.98
C MET A 204 -0.37 11.26 -0.90
N LEU A 205 0.90 11.09 -1.31
CA LEU A 205 2.03 11.13 -0.37
C LEU A 205 2.17 12.49 0.31
N ALA A 206 2.02 13.60 -0.43
CA ALA A 206 2.13 14.96 0.11
C ALA A 206 1.02 15.31 1.13
N VAL A 207 -0.14 14.64 1.08
CA VAL A 207 -1.22 14.80 2.08
C VAL A 207 -1.09 13.79 3.21
N MET A 208 -0.83 12.53 2.90
CA MET A 208 -0.77 11.46 3.91
C MET A 208 0.44 11.57 4.84
N ALA A 209 1.62 11.91 4.31
CA ALA A 209 2.84 11.95 5.10
C ALA A 209 2.81 12.95 6.26
N PRO A 210 2.36 14.22 6.11
CA PRO A 210 2.27 15.14 7.22
C PRO A 210 1.21 14.71 8.25
N VAL A 211 0.09 14.13 7.81
CA VAL A 211 -0.95 13.62 8.71
C VAL A 211 -0.41 12.45 9.53
N SER A 212 0.19 11.45 8.87
CA SER A 212 0.79 10.30 9.54
C SER A 212 1.93 10.72 10.47
N GLY A 213 2.78 11.67 10.01
CA GLY A 213 3.85 12.25 10.82
C GLY A 213 3.33 12.92 12.09
N THR A 214 2.24 13.69 12.01
CA THR A 214 1.61 14.35 13.17
C THR A 214 0.99 13.32 14.13
N VAL A 215 0.31 12.31 13.61
CA VAL A 215 -0.27 11.20 14.41
C VAL A 215 0.81 10.49 15.24
N MET A 216 2.03 10.39 14.73
CA MET A 216 3.16 9.79 15.46
C MET A 216 3.91 10.81 16.32
N ALA A 217 4.03 12.08 15.88
CA ALA A 217 4.75 13.11 16.62
C ALA A 217 4.08 13.44 17.95
N VAL A 218 2.75 13.48 18.02
CA VAL A 218 2.02 13.80 19.25
C VAL A 218 2.34 12.79 20.38
N PRO A 219 2.15 11.47 20.21
CA PRO A 219 2.55 10.52 21.25
C PRO A 219 4.06 10.46 21.45
N ALA A 220 4.91 10.71 20.43
CA ALA A 220 6.34 10.78 20.58
C ALA A 220 6.75 11.90 21.55
N LEU A 221 6.14 13.09 21.43
CA LEU A 221 6.38 14.23 22.33
C LEU A 221 5.99 13.92 23.78
N ILE A 222 4.97 13.10 23.99
CA ILE A 222 4.48 12.78 25.35
C ILE A 222 5.28 11.62 25.95
N MET A 223 5.64 10.61 25.17
CA MET A 223 6.18 9.34 25.68
C MET A 223 7.71 9.25 25.54
N GLU A 224 8.28 9.78 24.46
CA GLU A 224 9.69 9.54 24.10
C GLU A 224 10.62 10.73 24.41
N VAL A 225 10.12 11.98 24.42
CA VAL A 225 10.97 13.17 24.54
C VAL A 225 11.74 13.22 25.88
N ASP A 226 11.07 12.91 26.99
CA ASP A 226 11.72 12.92 28.29
C ASP A 226 12.76 11.79 28.44
N GLU A 227 12.51 10.64 27.83
CA GLU A 227 13.46 9.54 27.75
C GLU A 227 14.65 9.88 26.84
N ILE A 228 14.40 10.52 25.70
CA ILE A 228 15.47 10.99 24.80
C ILE A 228 16.37 11.98 25.51
N ARG A 229 15.81 12.96 26.23
CA ARG A 229 16.58 13.96 26.98
C ARG A 229 17.48 13.35 28.07
N LYS A 230 17.04 12.27 28.70
CA LYS A 230 17.78 11.54 29.74
C LYS A 230 18.73 10.49 29.18
N SER A 231 18.67 10.22 27.90
CA SER A 231 19.44 9.17 27.24
C SER A 231 20.90 9.61 26.98
N ARG A 232 21.76 8.61 26.74
CA ARG A 232 23.15 8.84 26.30
C ARG A 232 23.22 9.59 24.96
N PHE A 233 22.18 9.50 24.12
CA PHE A 233 22.13 10.22 22.84
C PHE A 233 21.98 11.73 23.00
N ALA A 234 21.46 12.22 24.11
CA ALA A 234 21.39 13.65 24.41
C ALA A 234 22.65 14.18 25.08
N SER A 235 23.41 13.32 25.80
CA SER A 235 24.57 13.71 26.60
C SER A 235 25.89 13.68 25.82
N ASP A 236 26.00 12.79 24.82
CA ASP A 236 27.22 12.62 24.00
C ASP A 236 26.99 13.22 22.61
N SER A 237 27.74 14.28 22.31
CA SER A 237 27.64 15.02 21.03
C SER A 237 28.02 14.15 19.80
N GLN A 238 28.95 13.19 19.95
CA GLN A 238 29.31 12.32 18.85
C GLN A 238 28.19 11.30 18.58
N LEU A 239 27.69 10.67 19.64
CA LEU A 239 26.59 9.71 19.54
C LEU A 239 25.29 10.36 19.03
N GLN A 240 25.07 11.65 19.38
CA GLN A 240 23.95 12.43 18.83
C GLN A 240 24.06 12.63 17.32
N LYS A 241 25.26 12.94 16.81
CA LYS A 241 25.52 13.06 15.36
C LYS A 241 25.29 11.73 14.65
N ASP A 242 25.83 10.64 15.19
CA ASP A 242 25.70 9.30 14.62
C ASP A 242 24.22 8.86 14.59
N ALA A 243 23.45 9.13 15.66
CA ALA A 243 22.02 8.87 15.71
C ALA A 243 21.24 9.70 14.68
N THR A 244 21.58 10.98 14.55
CA THR A 244 20.94 11.87 13.56
C THR A 244 21.20 11.37 12.13
N LEU A 245 22.45 11.02 11.81
CA LEU A 245 22.82 10.47 10.51
C LEU A 245 22.10 9.14 10.22
N ALA A 246 22.02 8.27 11.24
CA ALA A 246 21.30 7.01 11.13
C ALA A 246 19.80 7.25 10.88
N VAL A 247 19.14 8.16 11.59
CA VAL A 247 17.73 8.49 11.36
C VAL A 247 17.51 9.08 9.96
N LEU A 248 18.39 9.96 9.49
CA LEU A 248 18.31 10.50 8.12
C LEU A 248 18.54 9.45 7.06
N GLY A 249 19.44 8.49 7.27
CA GLY A 249 19.61 7.32 6.40
C GLY A 249 18.34 6.50 6.28
N GLY A 250 17.67 6.22 7.40
CA GLY A 250 16.35 5.57 7.42
C GLY A 250 15.26 6.39 6.73
N ALA A 251 15.30 7.72 6.88
CA ALA A 251 14.35 8.62 6.21
C ALA A 251 14.49 8.57 4.67
N LEU A 252 15.70 8.49 4.14
CA LEU A 252 15.93 8.30 2.70
C LEU A 252 15.40 6.96 2.21
N LEU A 253 15.59 5.89 2.97
CA LEU A 253 14.99 4.58 2.66
C LEU A 253 13.46 4.64 2.69
N ALA A 254 12.87 5.38 3.63
CA ALA A 254 11.42 5.58 3.69
C ALA A 254 10.87 6.34 2.48
N VAL A 255 11.58 7.38 2.00
CA VAL A 255 11.24 8.08 0.75
C VAL A 255 11.28 7.13 -0.43
N ASN A 256 12.35 6.33 -0.56
CA ASN A 256 12.50 5.35 -1.63
C ASN A 256 11.38 4.29 -1.60
N LEU A 257 11.02 3.79 -0.41
CA LEU A 257 9.94 2.83 -0.25
C LEU A 257 8.60 3.42 -0.72
N ASN A 258 8.21 4.58 -0.21
CA ASN A 258 6.94 5.21 -0.59
C ASN A 258 6.88 5.53 -2.09
N LEU A 259 7.98 6.02 -2.66
CA LEU A 259 8.07 6.29 -4.09
C LEU A 259 7.92 5.02 -4.92
N SER A 260 8.64 3.95 -4.57
CA SER A 260 8.59 2.67 -5.27
C SER A 260 7.22 1.98 -5.16
N GLU A 261 6.57 2.06 -3.99
CA GLU A 261 5.22 1.54 -3.78
C GLU A 261 4.22 2.21 -4.72
N PHE A 262 4.24 3.53 -4.81
CA PHE A 262 3.33 4.28 -5.68
C PHE A 262 3.63 4.07 -7.17
N VAL A 263 4.91 3.99 -7.56
CA VAL A 263 5.28 3.68 -8.95
C VAL A 263 4.81 2.28 -9.33
N PHE A 264 4.97 1.31 -8.46
CA PHE A 264 4.53 -0.07 -8.68
C PHE A 264 2.99 -0.15 -8.73
N LEU A 265 2.29 0.46 -7.76
CA LEU A 265 0.84 0.49 -7.70
C LEU A 265 0.21 1.18 -8.93
N GLY A 266 0.85 2.24 -9.43
CA GLY A 266 0.39 2.95 -10.63
C GLY A 266 0.58 2.18 -11.93
N ARG A 267 1.40 1.11 -11.94
CA ARG A 267 1.70 0.29 -13.13
C ARG A 267 1.09 -1.10 -13.10
N THR A 268 0.59 -1.53 -11.94
CA THR A 268 0.06 -2.88 -11.73
C THR A 268 -1.33 -2.86 -11.13
N SER A 269 -2.02 -3.99 -11.18
CA SER A 269 -3.31 -4.14 -10.50
C SER A 269 -3.13 -4.35 -8.98
N ALA A 270 -4.14 -3.99 -8.20
CA ALA A 270 -4.18 -4.28 -6.77
C ALA A 270 -3.96 -5.77 -6.45
N LEU A 271 -4.38 -6.65 -7.37
CA LEU A 271 -4.18 -8.08 -7.25
C LEU A 271 -2.72 -8.48 -7.38
N THR A 272 -2.00 -7.93 -8.38
CA THR A 272 -0.54 -8.14 -8.55
C THR A 272 0.22 -7.66 -7.33
N MET A 273 -0.20 -6.52 -6.75
CA MET A 273 0.35 -5.98 -5.51
C MET A 273 0.18 -6.94 -4.33
N ASN A 274 -1.00 -7.56 -4.17
CA ASN A 274 -1.26 -8.54 -3.10
C ASN A 274 -0.41 -9.80 -3.26
N VAL A 275 -0.29 -10.34 -4.48
CA VAL A 275 0.58 -11.50 -4.75
C VAL A 275 2.05 -11.15 -4.48
N ALA A 276 2.49 -9.98 -4.92
CA ALA A 276 3.82 -9.48 -4.64
C ALA A 276 4.09 -9.35 -3.13
N ALA A 277 3.11 -8.85 -2.35
CA ALA A 277 3.25 -8.73 -0.90
C ALA A 277 3.55 -10.06 -0.21
N ILE A 278 2.98 -11.18 -0.68
CA ILE A 278 3.25 -12.53 -0.12
C ILE A 278 4.73 -12.90 -0.27
N PHE A 279 5.28 -12.75 -1.47
CA PHE A 279 6.70 -13.06 -1.72
C PHE A 279 7.63 -12.13 -0.91
N LYS A 280 7.27 -10.84 -0.80
CA LYS A 280 8.01 -9.89 0.04
C LYS A 280 8.09 -10.38 1.50
N VAL A 281 6.97 -10.78 2.08
CA VAL A 281 6.89 -11.25 3.46
C VAL A 281 7.80 -12.47 3.69
N LEU A 282 7.81 -13.42 2.76
CA LEU A 282 8.71 -14.57 2.83
C LEU A 282 10.18 -14.17 2.81
N ILE A 283 10.56 -13.27 1.90
CA ILE A 283 11.95 -12.80 1.77
C ILE A 283 12.38 -12.04 3.04
N VAL A 284 11.53 -11.15 3.57
CA VAL A 284 11.82 -10.40 4.80
C VAL A 284 11.97 -11.34 6.00
N SER A 285 11.10 -12.34 6.13
CA SER A 285 11.16 -13.33 7.22
C SER A 285 12.46 -14.12 7.18
N ILE A 286 12.87 -14.63 6.01
CA ILE A 286 14.13 -15.36 5.85
C ILE A 286 15.33 -14.45 6.14
N ALA A 287 15.37 -13.27 5.53
CA ALA A 287 16.48 -12.32 5.72
C ALA A 287 16.64 -11.91 7.18
N SER A 288 15.52 -11.64 7.88
CA SER A 288 15.55 -11.25 9.29
C SER A 288 15.96 -12.39 10.23
N THR A 289 15.59 -13.63 9.91
CA THR A 289 16.02 -14.81 10.66
C THR A 289 17.54 -14.95 10.60
N VAL A 290 18.13 -14.77 9.41
CA VAL A 290 19.59 -14.84 9.22
C VAL A 290 20.31 -13.66 9.89
N MET A 291 19.76 -12.43 9.80
CA MET A 291 20.44 -11.24 10.30
C MET A 291 20.32 -11.03 11.81
N PHE A 292 19.21 -11.45 12.42
CA PHE A 292 18.92 -11.19 13.84
C PHE A 292 18.86 -12.46 14.70
N ASP A 293 19.27 -13.62 14.14
CA ASP A 293 19.22 -14.94 14.82
C ASP A 293 17.84 -15.21 15.46
N ALA A 294 16.78 -14.85 14.73
CA ALA A 294 15.41 -15.04 15.20
C ALA A 294 15.07 -16.55 15.17
N ARG A 295 14.74 -17.11 16.33
CA ARG A 295 14.39 -18.53 16.46
C ARG A 295 12.97 -18.76 15.93
N VAL A 296 12.86 -19.36 14.76
CA VAL A 296 11.59 -19.80 14.17
C VAL A 296 11.41 -21.27 14.53
N THR A 297 10.40 -21.60 15.34
CA THR A 297 10.08 -23.00 15.67
C THR A 297 9.41 -23.70 14.48
N ALA A 298 9.49 -25.03 14.43
CA ALA A 298 8.81 -25.80 13.40
C ALA A 298 7.28 -25.55 13.38
N LEU A 299 6.69 -25.38 14.56
CA LEU A 299 5.26 -25.11 14.71
C LEU A 299 4.89 -23.71 14.17
N ASN A 300 5.72 -22.71 14.48
CA ASN A 300 5.56 -21.35 13.97
C ASN A 300 5.68 -21.33 12.42
N ALA A 301 6.72 -22.00 11.87
CA ALA A 301 6.89 -22.10 10.42
C ALA A 301 5.73 -22.85 9.73
N THR A 302 5.22 -23.91 10.34
CA THR A 302 4.07 -24.67 9.82
C THR A 302 2.80 -23.81 9.82
N GLY A 303 2.52 -23.11 10.91
CA GLY A 303 1.40 -22.19 11.02
C GLY A 303 1.45 -21.08 9.97
N TYR A 304 2.65 -20.51 9.75
CA TYR A 304 2.88 -19.53 8.71
C TYR A 304 2.62 -20.08 7.30
N GLY A 305 3.10 -21.30 7.00
CA GLY A 305 2.84 -21.99 5.73
C GLY A 305 1.35 -22.20 5.48
N VAL A 306 0.59 -22.62 6.50
CA VAL A 306 -0.86 -22.77 6.42
C VAL A 306 -1.55 -21.42 6.16
N CYS A 307 -1.15 -20.37 6.87
CA CYS A 307 -1.67 -19.01 6.67
C CYS A 307 -1.42 -18.52 5.22
N MET A 308 -0.20 -18.71 4.71
CA MET A 308 0.17 -18.34 3.33
C MET A 308 -0.64 -19.10 2.28
N THR A 309 -0.92 -20.39 2.51
CA THR A 309 -1.78 -21.19 1.63
C THR A 309 -3.19 -20.59 1.56
N GLY A 310 -3.75 -20.18 2.69
CA GLY A 310 -5.05 -19.49 2.73
C GLY A 310 -5.05 -18.16 1.98
N VAL A 311 -4.01 -17.34 2.16
CA VAL A 311 -3.85 -16.05 1.46
C VAL A 311 -3.70 -16.27 -0.05
N MET A 312 -2.94 -17.27 -0.48
CA MET A 312 -2.82 -17.65 -1.88
C MET A 312 -4.17 -18.07 -2.47
N GLY A 313 -4.92 -18.91 -1.75
CA GLY A 313 -6.28 -19.33 -2.12
C GLY A 313 -7.22 -18.13 -2.30
N TYR A 314 -7.18 -17.14 -1.41
CA TYR A 314 -7.94 -15.91 -1.55
C TYR A 314 -7.60 -15.14 -2.82
N ASN A 315 -6.32 -14.95 -3.12
CA ASN A 315 -5.87 -14.25 -4.31
C ASN A 315 -6.28 -14.98 -5.60
N VAL A 316 -6.17 -16.33 -5.63
CA VAL A 316 -6.62 -17.16 -6.78
C VAL A 316 -8.13 -17.02 -6.99
N LEU A 317 -8.93 -17.10 -5.92
CA LEU A 317 -10.38 -16.93 -6.01
C LEU A 317 -10.76 -15.55 -6.54
N LYS A 318 -10.12 -14.50 -6.06
CA LYS A 318 -10.34 -13.12 -6.53
C LYS A 318 -9.98 -12.94 -8.01
N LEU A 319 -8.87 -13.55 -8.45
CA LEU A 319 -8.48 -13.62 -9.87
C LEU A 319 -9.53 -14.31 -10.75
N GLN A 320 -10.05 -15.44 -10.29
CA GLN A 320 -11.06 -16.19 -11.03
C GLN A 320 -12.35 -15.37 -11.17
N ARG A 321 -12.80 -14.71 -10.10
CA ARG A 321 -13.98 -13.83 -10.12
C ARG A 321 -13.78 -12.66 -11.07
N ALA A 322 -12.65 -11.95 -11.02
CA ALA A 322 -12.34 -10.85 -11.93
C ALA A 322 -12.32 -11.28 -13.42
N LYS A 323 -11.79 -12.49 -13.70
CA LYS A 323 -11.83 -13.06 -15.05
C LYS A 323 -13.26 -13.42 -15.50
N GLN A 324 -14.10 -13.85 -14.58
CA GLN A 324 -15.48 -14.22 -14.87
C GLN A 324 -16.33 -12.98 -15.15
N GLU A 325 -16.16 -11.91 -14.38
CA GLU A 325 -16.80 -10.61 -14.61
C GLU A 325 -16.38 -9.99 -15.95
N SER A 326 -15.11 -10.10 -16.34
CA SER A 326 -14.65 -9.62 -17.66
C SER A 326 -15.16 -10.46 -18.83
N ARG A 327 -15.60 -11.71 -18.61
CA ARG A 327 -16.19 -12.56 -19.65
C ARG A 327 -17.69 -12.37 -19.81
N THR A 328 -18.39 -11.95 -18.77
CA THR A 328 -19.85 -11.73 -18.79
C THR A 328 -20.25 -10.37 -19.35
N GLY A 329 -19.32 -9.47 -19.68
CA GLY A 329 -19.55 -8.18 -20.33
C GLY A 329 -20.38 -7.19 -19.50
N PRO A 330 -20.22 -5.87 -19.67
CA PRO A 330 -21.08 -4.91 -19.02
C PRO A 330 -22.42 -4.84 -19.77
N TYR A 331 -23.48 -5.24 -19.08
CA TYR A 331 -24.89 -4.96 -19.38
C TYR A 331 -25.42 -5.35 -20.75
N THR A 332 -26.11 -6.50 -20.85
CA THR A 332 -27.25 -6.65 -21.75
C THR A 332 -28.35 -5.69 -21.26
N VAL A 333 -28.52 -4.57 -21.94
CA VAL A 333 -29.75 -3.78 -21.80
C VAL A 333 -30.87 -4.62 -22.41
N VAL A 334 -31.68 -5.25 -21.57
CA VAL A 334 -32.92 -5.86 -21.98
C VAL A 334 -33.86 -4.72 -22.31
N ASP A 335 -34.12 -4.50 -23.59
CA ASP A 335 -35.15 -3.59 -24.06
C ASP A 335 -36.52 -4.21 -23.70
N PRO A 336 -37.34 -3.58 -22.83
CA PRO A 336 -38.57 -4.15 -22.33
C PRO A 336 -39.65 -4.29 -23.42
N THR A 337 -39.37 -3.91 -24.68
CA THR A 337 -40.33 -3.88 -25.78
C THR A 337 -40.01 -4.85 -26.91
N SER A 338 -38.90 -5.60 -26.88
CA SER A 338 -38.63 -6.63 -27.91
C SER A 338 -38.52 -8.03 -27.29
N SER A 339 -39.49 -8.84 -27.56
CA SER A 339 -39.40 -10.29 -27.49
C SER A 339 -38.44 -10.77 -28.58
N SER A 340 -37.31 -11.39 -28.17
CA SER A 340 -36.26 -12.01 -29.00
C SER A 340 -35.39 -11.05 -29.82
N ASP A 341 -34.19 -10.89 -29.37
CA ASP A 341 -32.86 -10.79 -30.02
C ASP A 341 -31.94 -9.82 -29.30
N THR A 342 -30.91 -10.36 -28.65
CA THR A 342 -29.82 -9.63 -28.02
C THR A 342 -28.83 -9.16 -29.10
N VAL A 343 -28.78 -7.87 -29.40
CA VAL A 343 -27.78 -7.27 -30.29
C VAL A 343 -26.65 -6.64 -29.47
N PRO A 344 -25.37 -7.02 -29.66
CA PRO A 344 -24.23 -6.39 -28.96
C PRO A 344 -24.03 -4.94 -29.42
N LEU A 345 -23.75 -4.03 -28.48
CA LEU A 345 -23.56 -2.58 -28.70
C LEU A 345 -22.41 -2.18 -29.64
N THR A 346 -21.60 -3.11 -30.10
CA THR A 346 -20.49 -2.85 -31.05
C THR A 346 -20.99 -2.61 -32.49
N GLN A 347 -22.24 -2.92 -32.84
CA GLN A 347 -22.76 -2.67 -34.20
C GLN A 347 -23.50 -1.34 -34.36
N ARG A 348 -23.73 -0.57 -33.30
CA ARG A 348 -24.52 0.68 -33.39
C ARG A 348 -23.68 1.91 -33.82
N SER A 349 -22.37 1.80 -33.91
CA SER A 349 -21.50 2.88 -34.44
C SER A 349 -21.34 2.83 -35.96
N GLU A 350 -21.57 1.69 -36.61
CA GLU A 350 -21.42 1.58 -38.06
C GLU A 350 -22.68 1.90 -38.85
N THR A 351 -23.89 1.73 -38.30
CA THR A 351 -25.11 2.08 -38.95
C THR A 351 -25.47 3.58 -38.88
N ALA A 352 -24.95 4.31 -37.92
CA ALA A 352 -25.17 5.77 -37.78
C ALA A 352 -24.30 6.62 -38.74
N SER A 353 -23.28 6.07 -39.35
CA SER A 353 -22.46 6.76 -40.37
C SER A 353 -22.95 6.59 -41.81
N HIS A 354 -23.81 5.58 -42.07
CA HIS A 354 -24.31 5.35 -43.44
C HIS A 354 -25.59 6.12 -43.77
N ASP A 355 -26.35 6.63 -42.78
CA ASP A 355 -27.58 7.40 -43.01
C ASP A 355 -27.36 8.93 -43.16
N ARG A 356 -26.10 9.41 -43.17
CA ARG A 356 -25.78 10.83 -43.35
C ARG A 356 -25.22 11.20 -44.74
N GLU A 357 -25.00 10.28 -45.63
CA GLU A 357 -24.44 10.53 -46.98
C GLU A 357 -25.49 10.53 -48.11
N GLY A 358 -26.77 10.53 -47.80
CA GLY A 358 -27.86 10.44 -48.80
C GLY A 358 -28.81 11.62 -48.85
N ALA A 359 -28.40 12.86 -48.51
CA ALA A 359 -29.25 14.03 -48.69
C ALA A 359 -28.53 15.13 -49.49
N GLU A 360 -28.50 14.96 -50.80
CA GLU A 360 -28.19 16.06 -51.75
C GLU A 360 -29.35 17.04 -51.77
N PRO A 361 -29.12 18.39 -51.73
CA PRO A 361 -30.21 19.35 -51.94
C PRO A 361 -30.41 19.56 -53.42
N ALA A 362 -31.58 19.19 -53.93
CA ALA A 362 -32.07 19.58 -55.22
C ALA A 362 -32.33 21.09 -55.24
N GLY A 363 -31.77 21.73 -56.25
CA GLY A 363 -31.90 23.13 -56.48
C GLY A 363 -33.20 23.56 -57.14
N GLY A 364 -33.36 24.84 -57.28
CA GLY A 364 -34.35 25.57 -58.06
C GLY A 364 -34.77 26.80 -57.27
N GLY A 365 -34.53 27.98 -57.63
CA GLY A 365 -34.71 28.67 -58.87
C GLY A 365 -35.80 29.71 -58.69
N GLU A 366 -35.45 30.95 -58.94
CA GLU A 366 -36.34 32.08 -59.38
C GLU A 366 -37.31 32.69 -58.36
N GLY A 367 -37.09 33.98 -58.22
CA GLY A 367 -38.08 34.95 -57.74
C GLY A 367 -37.41 36.14 -57.06
#